data_bbd61d75cf4f75a24668978693f4b54a
#
_entry.id   bbd61d75cf4f75a24668978693f4b54a
#
_cell.length_a   1.000
_cell.length_b   1.000
_cell.length_c   1.000
_cell.angle_alpha   90.00
_cell.angle_beta   90.00
_cell.angle_gamma   90.00
#
_symmetry.space_group_name_H-M   'P 1'
#
loop_
_entity.id
_entity.type
_entity.pdbx_description
1 polymer ?
#
loop_
_entity_poly.entity_id
_entity_poly.type
_entity_poly.pdbx_seq_one_letter_code
_entity_poly.pdbx_strand_id
1 'polypeptide(L)'
;NDYGFPSMNPNGVYLPDGDFNNFIGCPVNGNWTITVQDNQGIDDGYIFQWGIYFNQSLYPEQEGYQNTIVSDFWSNDPTIISGQNDTALVIQPNTPGTSYYTYNVTDDFGCNYDTTVALEVLPIPVIFSDTVACNLFLQVANTQSYAGGVWSASDTAITFSNPAVENPIVSTSTPGIYGIVYTDNACGTVINSQIEFPPYVYVDILDSAICKGTTIDLIAASINSGVQQTGYNSPIQLQWSTGSTDNFIVVSDAGQYFITASNVCHTASDTAIITIKQCDFDVPNIISLSSMNGNQLFGISDPEGIAEFECVILNRWGNVIYKFTNPAGTWDGKTTDGKLVEEGNYFYRINATFDGGVEIEKHGFVFVVH
;
A
#
# COMPACT_ATOMS: atom_id res chain seq x y z
N ASN A 1 -80.74 27.38 -37.19
CA ASN A 1 -81.37 27.29 -38.54
C ASN A 1 -82.52 28.23 -38.65
N ASP A 2 -82.32 29.38 -39.29
CA ASP A 2 -83.32 30.43 -39.47
C ASP A 2 -84.48 30.10 -40.48
N TYR A 3 -84.38 28.90 -41.07
CA TYR A 3 -85.31 28.46 -42.11
C TYR A 3 -86.14 27.22 -41.73
N GLY A 4 -86.17 26.80 -40.45
CA GLY A 4 -87.11 25.79 -39.95
C GLY A 4 -86.87 24.34 -40.39
N PHE A 5 -85.72 24.03 -41.00
CA PHE A 5 -85.30 22.66 -41.28
C PHE A 5 -84.46 22.09 -40.13
N PRO A 6 -84.76 20.87 -39.68
CA PRO A 6 -83.95 20.25 -38.65
C PRO A 6 -82.52 19.98 -39.17
N SER A 7 -81.55 20.45 -38.42
CA SER A 7 -80.18 20.07 -38.71
C SER A 7 -80.02 18.56 -38.65
N MET A 8 -79.22 17.98 -39.54
CA MET A 8 -78.90 16.55 -39.51
C MET A 8 -78.25 16.22 -38.18
N ASN A 9 -78.75 15.21 -37.52
CA ASN A 9 -78.08 14.68 -36.32
C ASN A 9 -76.75 13.95 -36.74
N PRO A 10 -75.57 14.38 -36.29
CA PRO A 10 -74.34 13.78 -36.72
C PRO A 10 -74.20 12.27 -36.37
N ASN A 11 -75.05 11.80 -35.47
CA ASN A 11 -75.14 10.37 -35.08
C ASN A 11 -76.39 9.70 -35.59
N GLY A 12 -77.18 10.36 -36.45
CA GLY A 12 -78.40 9.84 -37.00
C GLY A 12 -78.18 8.78 -38.06
N VAL A 13 -79.07 7.80 -38.13
CA VAL A 13 -79.17 6.83 -39.21
C VAL A 13 -80.20 7.33 -40.19
N TYR A 14 -79.78 7.50 -41.41
CA TYR A 14 -80.62 8.02 -42.48
C TYR A 14 -80.79 6.94 -43.53
N LEU A 15 -81.98 6.85 -44.07
CA LEU A 15 -82.32 5.98 -45.18
C LEU A 15 -81.96 6.70 -46.48
N PRO A 16 -81.40 6.01 -47.47
CA PRO A 16 -81.15 6.60 -48.78
C PRO A 16 -82.46 6.88 -49.52
N ASP A 17 -82.44 7.92 -50.28
CA ASP A 17 -83.61 8.27 -51.15
C ASP A 17 -83.65 7.40 -52.42
N GLY A 18 -82.56 6.63 -52.66
CA GLY A 18 -82.39 5.69 -53.77
C GLY A 18 -82.16 4.25 -53.28
N ASP A 19 -82.15 3.33 -54.21
CA ASP A 19 -81.94 1.89 -53.91
C ASP A 19 -80.49 1.55 -54.08
N PHE A 20 -79.94 0.94 -53.04
CA PHE A 20 -78.52 0.36 -53.06
C PHE A 20 -78.40 -0.80 -54.07
N ASN A 21 -79.49 -1.31 -54.63
CA ASN A 21 -79.40 -2.34 -55.67
C ASN A 21 -78.60 -1.90 -56.92
N ASN A 22 -78.44 -0.61 -57.10
CA ASN A 22 -77.60 -0.06 -58.18
C ASN A 22 -76.09 -0.35 -57.97
N PHE A 23 -75.67 -0.79 -56.79
CA PHE A 23 -74.30 -1.16 -56.52
C PHE A 23 -74.02 -2.68 -56.58
N ILE A 24 -75.09 -3.48 -56.86
CA ILE A 24 -74.93 -4.91 -57.08
C ILE A 24 -74.04 -5.16 -58.32
N GLY A 25 -72.92 -5.91 -58.06
CA GLY A 25 -71.88 -6.20 -59.07
C GLY A 25 -70.71 -5.22 -59.12
N CYS A 26 -70.73 -4.20 -58.25
CA CYS A 26 -69.54 -3.37 -58.00
C CYS A 26 -68.52 -4.12 -57.17
N PRO A 27 -67.20 -4.02 -57.49
CA PRO A 27 -66.17 -4.68 -56.65
C PRO A 27 -66.08 -4.01 -55.32
N VAL A 28 -66.14 -4.78 -54.23
CA VAL A 28 -66.07 -4.32 -52.83
C VAL A 28 -64.77 -3.58 -52.54
N ASN A 29 -63.67 -3.99 -53.15
CA ASN A 29 -62.32 -3.41 -53.02
C ASN A 29 -62.03 -2.32 -54.05
N GLY A 30 -63.02 -1.82 -54.77
CA GLY A 30 -62.90 -0.70 -55.69
C GLY A 30 -62.82 0.66 -55.01
N ASN A 31 -62.63 1.70 -55.82
CA ASN A 31 -62.70 3.06 -55.31
C ASN A 31 -64.18 3.46 -55.14
N TRP A 32 -64.54 3.79 -53.93
CA TRP A 32 -65.88 4.28 -53.60
C TRP A 32 -65.78 5.80 -53.37
N THR A 33 -66.65 6.57 -54.03
CA THR A 33 -66.67 8.03 -53.92
C THR A 33 -68.03 8.48 -53.44
N ILE A 34 -68.04 9.28 -52.37
CA ILE A 34 -69.24 10.05 -51.98
C ILE A 34 -69.14 11.44 -52.59
N THR A 35 -70.21 11.84 -53.24
CA THR A 35 -70.34 13.21 -53.71
C THR A 35 -71.44 13.88 -52.90
N VAL A 36 -71.11 15.00 -52.30
CA VAL A 36 -72.06 15.82 -51.55
C VAL A 36 -72.29 17.14 -52.30
N GLN A 37 -73.46 17.48 -52.57
CA GLN A 37 -73.82 18.75 -53.21
C GLN A 37 -74.67 19.58 -52.22
N ASP A 38 -74.16 20.74 -51.91
CA ASP A 38 -74.95 21.74 -51.19
C ASP A 38 -75.78 22.53 -52.23
N ASN A 39 -77.06 22.50 -52.03
CA ASN A 39 -78.03 23.18 -52.91
C ASN A 39 -78.63 24.48 -52.30
N GLN A 40 -78.15 24.84 -51.13
CA GLN A 40 -78.56 26.06 -50.42
C GLN A 40 -77.36 27.05 -50.44
N GLY A 41 -77.58 28.24 -50.86
CA GLY A 41 -76.47 29.21 -51.07
C GLY A 41 -76.19 30.08 -49.79
N ILE A 42 -76.65 29.70 -48.59
CA ILE A 42 -76.57 30.58 -47.43
C ILE A 42 -75.82 29.90 -46.25
N ASP A 43 -75.68 28.55 -46.19
CA ASP A 43 -75.02 27.82 -45.13
C ASP A 43 -74.11 26.73 -45.68
N ASP A 44 -72.91 26.64 -45.14
CA ASP A 44 -71.90 25.64 -45.52
C ASP A 44 -72.01 24.45 -44.61
N GLY A 45 -72.05 23.24 -45.21
CA GLY A 45 -71.99 21.97 -44.48
C GLY A 45 -70.66 21.36 -44.51
N TYR A 46 -70.27 20.60 -43.50
CA TYR A 46 -69.01 19.88 -43.40
C TYR A 46 -69.26 18.40 -43.17
N ILE A 47 -68.51 17.54 -43.90
CA ILE A 47 -68.44 16.11 -43.63
C ILE A 47 -67.15 15.86 -42.89
N PHE A 48 -67.23 15.47 -41.66
CA PHE A 48 -66.04 15.17 -40.82
C PHE A 48 -65.53 13.76 -41.05
N GLN A 49 -66.39 12.84 -41.34
CA GLN A 49 -66.04 11.45 -41.59
C GLN A 49 -67.16 10.76 -42.40
N TRP A 50 -66.79 9.90 -43.28
CA TRP A 50 -67.75 9.00 -43.93
C TRP A 50 -67.13 7.62 -44.08
N GLY A 51 -67.91 6.57 -44.19
CA GLY A 51 -67.45 5.23 -44.42
C GLY A 51 -68.56 4.36 -44.99
N ILE A 52 -68.19 3.38 -45.76
CA ILE A 52 -69.11 2.33 -46.25
C ILE A 52 -68.71 1.04 -45.51
N TYR A 53 -69.67 0.42 -44.90
CA TYR A 53 -69.49 -0.84 -44.20
C TYR A 53 -70.26 -1.91 -44.95
N PHE A 54 -69.54 -2.89 -45.44
CA PHE A 54 -70.12 -4.04 -46.13
C PHE A 54 -70.46 -5.13 -45.15
N ASN A 55 -71.46 -5.96 -45.50
CA ASN A 55 -71.75 -7.14 -44.69
C ASN A 55 -70.55 -8.08 -44.72
N GLN A 56 -70.20 -8.66 -43.58
CA GLN A 56 -69.03 -9.52 -43.43
C GLN A 56 -69.03 -10.73 -44.36
N SER A 57 -70.20 -11.20 -44.81
CA SER A 57 -70.34 -12.25 -45.84
C SER A 57 -69.82 -11.85 -47.24
N LEU A 58 -69.59 -10.60 -47.49
CA LEU A 58 -69.04 -10.10 -48.77
C LEU A 58 -67.50 -10.03 -48.75
N TYR A 59 -66.92 -10.20 -47.61
CA TYR A 59 -65.45 -10.31 -47.53
C TYR A 59 -65.06 -11.72 -47.95
N PRO A 60 -63.97 -11.88 -48.76
CA PRO A 60 -63.43 -13.20 -49.02
C PRO A 60 -63.01 -13.82 -47.67
N GLU A 61 -63.11 -15.13 -47.59
CA GLU A 61 -62.49 -15.83 -46.43
C GLU A 61 -61.04 -15.46 -46.36
N GLN A 62 -60.65 -14.88 -45.22
CA GLN A 62 -59.26 -14.57 -44.99
C GLN A 62 -58.54 -15.90 -44.70
N GLU A 63 -57.86 -16.44 -45.67
CA GLU A 63 -56.94 -17.56 -45.40
C GLU A 63 -55.83 -17.01 -44.50
N GLY A 64 -55.83 -17.45 -43.29
CA GLY A 64 -54.78 -17.16 -42.29
C GLY A 64 -53.52 -17.94 -42.72
N TYR A 65 -52.58 -17.21 -43.29
CA TYR A 65 -51.26 -17.80 -43.59
C TYR A 65 -50.33 -17.56 -42.42
N GLN A 66 -49.70 -18.60 -41.89
CA GLN A 66 -48.58 -18.55 -40.97
C GLN A 66 -47.34 -19.08 -41.69
N ASN A 67 -46.39 -18.18 -41.95
CA ASN A 67 -45.11 -18.58 -42.48
C ASN A 67 -44.34 -19.39 -41.41
N THR A 68 -43.62 -20.36 -41.84
CA THR A 68 -42.77 -21.23 -41.00
C THR A 68 -41.29 -20.96 -41.29
N ILE A 69 -40.49 -20.93 -40.25
CA ILE A 69 -39.04 -20.79 -40.40
C ILE A 69 -38.49 -22.14 -40.88
N VAL A 70 -37.76 -22.12 -42.01
CA VAL A 70 -37.13 -23.28 -42.62
C VAL A 70 -35.63 -23.35 -42.34
N SER A 71 -35.00 -22.24 -42.05
CA SER A 71 -33.61 -22.21 -41.57
C SER A 71 -33.33 -20.95 -40.78
N ASP A 72 -32.49 -21.08 -39.77
CA ASP A 72 -31.98 -19.99 -38.96
C ASP A 72 -30.55 -20.27 -38.55
N PHE A 73 -29.73 -19.23 -38.51
CA PHE A 73 -28.33 -19.33 -38.14
C PHE A 73 -27.72 -17.96 -37.81
N TRP A 74 -26.69 -17.97 -36.95
CA TRP A 74 -25.83 -16.82 -36.77
C TRP A 74 -24.74 -16.74 -37.84
N SER A 75 -24.49 -15.56 -38.39
CA SER A 75 -23.38 -15.33 -39.27
C SER A 75 -22.06 -15.76 -38.65
N ASN A 76 -21.16 -16.31 -39.49
CA ASN A 76 -19.89 -16.83 -38.96
C ASN A 76 -19.02 -15.73 -38.38
N ASP A 77 -18.56 -15.91 -37.14
CA ASP A 77 -17.63 -15.03 -36.47
C ASP A 77 -16.65 -15.88 -35.64
N PRO A 78 -15.35 -15.57 -35.65
CA PRO A 78 -14.33 -16.36 -34.95
C PRO A 78 -14.49 -16.38 -33.42
N THR A 79 -15.28 -15.48 -32.84
CA THR A 79 -15.54 -15.43 -31.38
C THR A 79 -16.70 -16.34 -30.96
N ILE A 80 -17.39 -16.97 -31.90
CA ILE A 80 -18.48 -17.90 -31.63
C ILE A 80 -17.88 -19.23 -31.15
N ILE A 81 -18.25 -19.64 -29.94
CA ILE A 81 -17.83 -20.91 -29.33
C ILE A 81 -18.82 -22.03 -29.65
N SER A 82 -20.12 -21.73 -29.59
CA SER A 82 -21.19 -22.70 -29.89
C SER A 82 -22.53 -21.99 -30.12
N GLY A 83 -23.51 -22.74 -30.61
CA GLY A 83 -24.88 -22.23 -30.83
C GLY A 83 -25.08 -21.51 -32.16
N GLN A 84 -24.18 -21.68 -33.15
CA GLN A 84 -24.27 -20.99 -34.42
C GLN A 84 -25.57 -21.26 -35.18
N ASN A 85 -26.14 -22.45 -35.06
CA ASN A 85 -27.42 -22.86 -35.65
C ASN A 85 -28.54 -22.99 -34.61
N ASP A 86 -28.40 -22.32 -33.48
CA ASP A 86 -29.39 -22.32 -32.38
C ASP A 86 -29.88 -20.88 -32.15
N THR A 87 -31.01 -20.72 -31.49
CA THR A 87 -31.51 -19.43 -31.08
C THR A 87 -30.67 -18.79 -29.96
N ALA A 88 -29.82 -19.57 -29.28
CA ALA A 88 -28.90 -19.10 -28.24
C ALA A 88 -27.44 -19.25 -28.70
N LEU A 89 -26.71 -18.13 -28.71
CA LEU A 89 -25.31 -18.06 -29.11
C LEU A 89 -24.41 -17.99 -27.91
N VAL A 90 -23.35 -18.80 -27.87
CA VAL A 90 -22.27 -18.67 -26.89
C VAL A 90 -21.05 -18.07 -27.58
N ILE A 91 -20.62 -16.91 -27.07
CA ILE A 91 -19.53 -16.14 -27.66
C ILE A 91 -18.44 -15.84 -26.63
N GLN A 92 -17.20 -15.68 -27.10
CA GLN A 92 -16.06 -15.28 -26.31
C GLN A 92 -15.20 -14.25 -27.07
N PRO A 93 -15.64 -12.99 -27.13
CA PRO A 93 -14.81 -11.94 -27.66
C PRO A 93 -13.58 -11.72 -26.77
N ASN A 94 -12.41 -11.55 -27.37
CA ASN A 94 -11.12 -11.45 -26.70
C ASN A 94 -10.48 -10.06 -26.82
N THR A 95 -11.15 -9.14 -27.45
CA THR A 95 -10.71 -7.73 -27.60
C THR A 95 -11.80 -6.78 -27.13
N PRO A 96 -11.44 -5.72 -26.39
CA PRO A 96 -12.39 -4.67 -26.05
C PRO A 96 -12.94 -3.96 -27.29
N GLY A 97 -14.18 -3.50 -27.21
CA GLY A 97 -14.86 -2.81 -28.29
C GLY A 97 -16.24 -3.37 -28.54
N THR A 98 -16.92 -2.88 -29.60
CA THR A 98 -18.25 -3.36 -29.96
C THR A 98 -18.14 -4.48 -30.99
N SER A 99 -18.66 -5.64 -30.66
CA SER A 99 -18.81 -6.80 -31.54
C SER A 99 -20.26 -6.88 -32.02
N TYR A 100 -20.45 -7.27 -33.28
CA TYR A 100 -21.75 -7.35 -33.90
C TYR A 100 -22.02 -8.79 -34.32
N TYR A 101 -23.17 -9.33 -33.94
CA TYR A 101 -23.60 -10.70 -34.28
C TYR A 101 -24.92 -10.63 -35.01
N THR A 102 -24.96 -11.15 -36.23
CA THR A 102 -26.14 -11.14 -37.11
C THR A 102 -26.82 -12.49 -37.10
N TYR A 103 -28.07 -12.54 -36.72
CA TYR A 103 -28.95 -13.70 -36.80
C TYR A 103 -29.75 -13.63 -38.09
N ASN A 104 -29.71 -14.67 -38.87
CA ASN A 104 -30.37 -14.78 -40.19
C ASN A 104 -31.48 -15.82 -40.05
N VAL A 105 -32.63 -15.53 -40.64
CA VAL A 105 -33.80 -16.42 -40.67
C VAL A 105 -34.34 -16.45 -42.11
N THR A 106 -34.68 -17.64 -42.59
CA THR A 106 -35.36 -17.84 -43.86
C THR A 106 -36.68 -18.55 -43.63
N ASP A 107 -37.76 -17.99 -44.20
CA ASP A 107 -39.08 -18.60 -44.15
C ASP A 107 -39.32 -19.58 -45.35
N ASP A 108 -40.45 -20.24 -45.35
CA ASP A 108 -40.85 -21.20 -46.38
C ASP A 108 -41.25 -20.60 -47.70
N PHE A 109 -41.31 -19.25 -47.82
CA PHE A 109 -41.40 -18.50 -49.08
C PHE A 109 -40.03 -18.14 -49.64
N GLY A 110 -38.94 -18.42 -48.87
CA GLY A 110 -37.60 -18.01 -49.27
C GLY A 110 -37.29 -16.55 -48.97
N CYS A 111 -38.10 -15.89 -48.12
CA CYS A 111 -37.80 -14.56 -47.65
C CYS A 111 -36.75 -14.63 -46.55
N ASN A 112 -35.71 -13.79 -46.68
CA ASN A 112 -34.63 -13.71 -45.72
C ASN A 112 -34.84 -12.48 -44.84
N TYR A 113 -34.69 -12.70 -43.54
CA TYR A 113 -34.72 -11.66 -42.51
C TYR A 113 -33.45 -11.75 -41.71
N ASP A 114 -32.91 -10.61 -41.29
CA ASP A 114 -31.76 -10.57 -40.40
C ASP A 114 -31.98 -9.56 -39.29
N THR A 115 -31.30 -9.81 -38.18
CA THR A 115 -31.17 -8.87 -37.07
C THR A 115 -29.77 -8.92 -36.51
N THR A 116 -29.25 -7.76 -36.14
CA THR A 116 -27.90 -7.66 -35.58
C THR A 116 -27.94 -7.20 -34.13
N VAL A 117 -27.28 -7.94 -33.30
CA VAL A 117 -27.07 -7.60 -31.89
C VAL A 117 -25.69 -7.03 -31.72
N ALA A 118 -25.61 -5.87 -31.09
CA ALA A 118 -24.34 -5.24 -30.73
C ALA A 118 -24.01 -5.62 -29.26
N LEU A 119 -22.81 -6.15 -29.04
CA LEU A 119 -22.27 -6.43 -27.74
C LEU A 119 -21.07 -5.54 -27.47
N GLU A 120 -21.12 -4.74 -26.43
CA GLU A 120 -19.97 -3.96 -26.00
C GLU A 120 -19.12 -4.79 -25.03
N VAL A 121 -17.85 -5.00 -25.38
CA VAL A 121 -16.85 -5.66 -24.54
C VAL A 121 -16.00 -4.59 -23.87
N LEU A 122 -16.15 -4.47 -22.58
CA LEU A 122 -15.43 -3.46 -21.81
C LEU A 122 -13.96 -3.86 -21.62
N PRO A 123 -13.01 -2.94 -21.64
CA PRO A 123 -11.63 -3.21 -21.31
C PRO A 123 -11.51 -3.62 -19.83
N ILE A 124 -10.54 -4.49 -19.56
CA ILE A 124 -10.17 -4.81 -18.17
C ILE A 124 -9.65 -3.52 -17.52
N PRO A 125 -10.13 -3.14 -16.33
CA PRO A 125 -9.61 -1.98 -15.63
C PRO A 125 -8.10 -2.10 -15.41
N VAL A 126 -7.40 -0.97 -15.51
CA VAL A 126 -5.98 -0.88 -15.26
C VAL A 126 -5.78 -0.09 -13.96
N ILE A 127 -5.05 -0.67 -13.02
CA ILE A 127 -4.60 0.01 -11.80
C ILE A 127 -3.07 0.06 -11.79
N PHE A 128 -2.50 0.76 -10.81
CA PHE A 128 -1.05 0.76 -10.62
C PHE A 128 -0.54 -0.67 -10.31
N SER A 129 0.68 -0.96 -10.78
CA SER A 129 1.41 -2.17 -10.36
C SER A 129 1.94 -2.02 -8.92
N ASP A 130 2.43 -3.10 -8.34
CA ASP A 130 3.11 -3.08 -7.06
C ASP A 130 4.12 -1.94 -7.00
N THR A 131 4.05 -1.12 -5.96
CA THR A 131 4.80 0.12 -5.85
C THR A 131 5.30 0.38 -4.43
N VAL A 132 6.26 1.29 -4.33
CA VAL A 132 6.82 1.76 -3.06
C VAL A 132 6.44 3.22 -2.85
N ALA A 133 5.95 3.54 -1.67
CA ALA A 133 5.62 4.90 -1.25
C ALA A 133 6.54 5.35 -0.12
N CYS A 134 7.32 6.39 -0.36
CA CYS A 134 8.31 6.89 0.60
C CYS A 134 7.72 7.71 1.76
N ASN A 135 6.45 8.01 1.71
CA ASN A 135 5.68 8.57 2.82
C ASN A 135 4.60 7.58 3.22
N LEU A 136 4.01 7.75 4.39
CA LEU A 136 2.89 6.92 4.86
C LEU A 136 1.57 7.21 4.10
N PHE A 137 1.67 7.76 2.91
CA PHE A 137 0.57 7.94 1.97
C PHE A 137 1.05 7.86 0.52
N LEU A 138 0.15 7.48 -0.36
CA LEU A 138 0.33 7.43 -1.81
C LEU A 138 -0.91 8.02 -2.48
N GLN A 139 -0.71 8.96 -3.40
CA GLN A 139 -1.74 9.34 -4.36
C GLN A 139 -1.80 8.27 -5.45
N VAL A 140 -2.87 7.50 -5.49
CA VAL A 140 -3.13 6.59 -6.61
C VAL A 140 -3.27 7.41 -7.88
N ALA A 141 -2.71 6.93 -8.96
CA ALA A 141 -2.77 7.59 -10.26
C ALA A 141 -2.93 6.56 -11.38
N ASN A 142 -3.40 7.03 -12.53
CA ASN A 142 -3.54 6.23 -13.76
C ASN A 142 -4.48 5.03 -13.64
N THR A 143 -5.40 5.02 -12.68
CA THR A 143 -6.49 4.05 -12.69
C THR A 143 -7.38 4.34 -13.89
N GLN A 144 -7.61 3.34 -14.71
CA GLN A 144 -8.53 3.41 -15.84
C GLN A 144 -9.62 2.37 -15.61
N SER A 145 -10.83 2.85 -15.43
CA SER A 145 -12.03 2.04 -15.29
C SER A 145 -13.13 2.63 -16.17
N TYR A 146 -13.97 1.77 -16.73
CA TYR A 146 -15.03 2.20 -17.63
C TYR A 146 -16.26 2.72 -16.90
N ALA A 147 -16.56 2.16 -15.75
CA ALA A 147 -17.75 2.49 -14.96
C ALA A 147 -17.41 2.88 -13.52
N GLY A 148 -16.15 3.19 -13.24
CA GLY A 148 -15.66 3.38 -11.88
C GLY A 148 -15.58 2.07 -11.10
N GLY A 149 -15.18 2.15 -9.85
CA GLY A 149 -15.05 0.99 -8.99
C GLY A 149 -14.84 1.39 -7.54
N VAL A 150 -14.57 0.40 -6.70
CA VAL A 150 -14.37 0.59 -5.26
C VAL A 150 -13.05 -0.01 -4.82
N TRP A 151 -12.27 0.81 -4.12
CA TRP A 151 -11.04 0.41 -3.46
C TRP A 151 -11.32 -0.20 -2.09
N SER A 152 -10.59 -1.23 -1.76
CA SER A 152 -10.61 -1.87 -0.45
C SER A 152 -9.25 -2.41 -0.07
N ALA A 153 -9.05 -2.73 1.21
CA ALA A 153 -7.89 -3.42 1.73
C ALA A 153 -8.35 -4.38 2.82
N SER A 154 -7.65 -5.50 2.97
CA SER A 154 -7.92 -6.46 4.06
C SER A 154 -7.35 -5.98 5.40
N ASP A 155 -6.33 -5.13 5.36
CA ASP A 155 -5.69 -4.59 6.56
C ASP A 155 -6.38 -3.29 6.98
N THR A 156 -6.78 -3.21 8.25
CA THR A 156 -7.45 -2.06 8.84
C THR A 156 -6.54 -0.84 9.05
N ALA A 157 -5.22 -1.01 8.95
CA ALA A 157 -4.26 0.08 8.98
C ALA A 157 -4.34 0.96 7.72
N ILE A 158 -4.90 0.44 6.63
CA ILE A 158 -5.06 1.17 5.38
C ILE A 158 -6.36 1.97 5.38
N THR A 159 -6.23 3.22 4.98
CA THR A 159 -7.35 4.14 4.79
C THR A 159 -7.32 4.76 3.41
N PHE A 160 -8.50 5.00 2.84
CA PHE A 160 -8.68 5.70 1.57
C PHE A 160 -9.34 7.05 1.81
N SER A 161 -8.89 8.11 1.14
CA SER A 161 -9.55 9.42 1.21
C SER A 161 -11.02 9.37 0.77
N ASN A 162 -11.28 8.61 -0.27
CA ASN A 162 -12.60 8.18 -0.72
C ASN A 162 -12.43 6.90 -1.56
N PRO A 163 -12.94 5.76 -1.11
CA PRO A 163 -12.76 4.50 -1.82
C PRO A 163 -13.53 4.38 -3.15
N ALA A 164 -14.48 5.28 -3.40
CA ALA A 164 -15.30 5.27 -4.62
C ALA A 164 -14.75 6.15 -5.76
N VAL A 165 -13.64 6.85 -5.56
CA VAL A 165 -13.00 7.61 -6.65
C VAL A 165 -11.91 6.78 -7.31
N GLU A 166 -11.64 7.03 -8.60
CA GLU A 166 -10.65 6.27 -9.36
C GLU A 166 -9.23 6.40 -8.77
N ASN A 167 -8.86 7.59 -8.33
CA ASN A 167 -7.52 7.90 -7.86
C ASN A 167 -7.55 8.47 -6.44
N PRO A 168 -7.79 7.65 -5.40
CA PRO A 168 -7.81 8.10 -4.01
C PRO A 168 -6.39 8.32 -3.47
N ILE A 169 -6.29 9.00 -2.33
CA ILE A 169 -5.10 8.91 -1.50
C ILE A 169 -5.26 7.68 -0.60
N VAL A 170 -4.28 6.79 -0.67
CA VAL A 170 -4.12 5.65 0.24
C VAL A 170 -3.15 6.05 1.33
N SER A 171 -3.48 5.79 2.59
CA SER A 171 -2.60 6.13 3.71
C SER A 171 -2.63 5.06 4.80
N THR A 172 -1.55 5.02 5.57
CA THR A 172 -1.37 4.14 6.71
C THR A 172 -0.72 4.90 7.87
N SER A 173 -0.88 4.39 9.08
CA SER A 173 -0.17 4.90 10.27
C SER A 173 1.13 4.15 10.56
N THR A 174 1.36 3.01 9.91
CA THR A 174 2.51 2.14 10.18
C THR A 174 3.19 1.72 8.89
N PRO A 175 4.53 1.65 8.86
CA PRO A 175 5.26 1.03 7.75
C PRO A 175 4.85 -0.43 7.56
N GLY A 176 4.85 -0.90 6.32
CA GLY A 176 4.42 -2.27 6.00
C GLY A 176 4.23 -2.50 4.51
N ILE A 177 3.91 -3.74 4.12
CA ILE A 177 3.44 -4.10 2.79
C ILE A 177 1.96 -4.42 2.90
N TYR A 178 1.16 -3.72 2.12
CA TYR A 178 -0.30 -3.79 2.19
C TYR A 178 -0.90 -4.17 0.86
N GLY A 179 -1.76 -5.18 0.87
CA GLY A 179 -2.57 -5.56 -0.28
C GLY A 179 -3.74 -4.60 -0.47
N ILE A 180 -3.87 -4.10 -1.68
CA ILE A 180 -4.94 -3.20 -2.11
C ILE A 180 -5.76 -3.91 -3.18
N VAL A 181 -7.05 -3.77 -3.11
CA VAL A 181 -8.01 -4.40 -4.01
C VAL A 181 -8.86 -3.32 -4.68
N TYR A 182 -8.95 -3.39 -5.99
CA TYR A 182 -9.91 -2.60 -6.76
C TYR A 182 -10.97 -3.53 -7.34
N THR A 183 -12.24 -3.23 -7.12
CA THR A 183 -13.36 -3.95 -7.69
C THR A 183 -14.10 -3.03 -8.64
N ASP A 184 -14.11 -3.39 -9.92
CA ASP A 184 -14.80 -2.65 -10.97
C ASP A 184 -16.33 -2.79 -10.86
N ASN A 185 -17.06 -1.69 -11.06
CA ASN A 185 -18.51 -1.66 -10.95
C ASN A 185 -19.25 -2.27 -12.15
N ALA A 186 -18.60 -2.30 -13.32
CA ALA A 186 -19.26 -2.78 -14.54
C ALA A 186 -19.40 -4.30 -14.55
N CYS A 187 -18.29 -5.01 -14.32
CA CYS A 187 -18.23 -6.46 -14.43
C CYS A 187 -17.87 -7.16 -13.11
N GLY A 188 -17.65 -6.43 -12.03
CA GLY A 188 -17.19 -6.99 -10.76
C GLY A 188 -15.76 -7.55 -10.83
N THR A 189 -14.98 -7.12 -11.82
CA THR A 189 -13.59 -7.56 -11.97
C THR A 189 -12.77 -7.09 -10.76
N VAL A 190 -12.04 -8.02 -10.15
CA VAL A 190 -11.21 -7.78 -8.98
C VAL A 190 -9.74 -7.76 -9.40
N ILE A 191 -9.06 -6.66 -9.10
CA ILE A 191 -7.63 -6.49 -9.38
C ILE A 191 -6.91 -6.22 -8.07
N ASN A 192 -5.79 -6.90 -7.87
CA ASN A 192 -4.97 -6.79 -6.66
C ASN A 192 -3.65 -6.10 -7.00
N SER A 193 -3.18 -5.28 -6.08
CA SER A 193 -1.85 -4.67 -6.10
C SER A 193 -1.33 -4.55 -4.69
N GLN A 194 -0.03 -4.29 -4.54
CA GLN A 194 0.62 -4.08 -3.24
C GLN A 194 1.27 -2.70 -3.19
N ILE A 195 1.20 -2.10 -2.01
CA ILE A 195 1.96 -0.89 -1.70
C ILE A 195 2.88 -1.20 -0.53
N GLU A 196 4.18 -0.98 -0.74
CA GLU A 196 5.16 -1.00 0.33
C GLU A 196 5.36 0.42 0.86
N PHE A 197 5.22 0.59 2.18
CA PHE A 197 5.58 1.79 2.93
C PHE A 197 6.82 1.46 3.77
N PRO A 198 8.03 1.72 3.26
CA PRO A 198 9.25 1.39 3.99
C PRO A 198 9.38 2.17 5.30
N PRO A 199 10.00 1.58 6.33
CA PRO A 199 10.24 2.28 7.58
C PRO A 199 11.23 3.43 7.39
N TYR A 200 11.11 4.46 8.24
CA TYR A 200 12.16 5.47 8.35
C TYR A 200 13.45 4.82 8.83
N VAL A 201 14.56 5.24 8.25
CA VAL A 201 15.89 4.78 8.62
C VAL A 201 16.44 5.69 9.70
N TYR A 202 16.95 5.10 10.76
CA TYR A 202 17.68 5.78 11.83
C TYR A 202 18.89 4.93 12.22
N VAL A 203 20.02 5.56 12.44
CA VAL A 203 21.25 4.91 12.91
C VAL A 203 21.94 5.82 13.91
N ASP A 204 22.49 5.23 14.98
CA ASP A 204 23.18 5.91 16.05
C ASP A 204 24.38 5.05 16.49
N ILE A 205 25.54 5.65 16.61
CA ILE A 205 26.78 5.04 17.08
C ILE A 205 27.47 5.98 18.07
N LEU A 206 28.04 5.43 19.13
CA LEU A 206 28.56 6.23 20.23
C LEU A 206 30.07 6.49 20.10
N ASP A 207 30.46 7.74 20.43
CA ASP A 207 31.86 8.08 20.68
C ASP A 207 32.42 7.22 21.80
N SER A 208 33.66 6.80 21.67
CA SER A 208 34.30 5.93 22.68
C SER A 208 35.80 6.20 22.80
N ALA A 209 36.34 5.91 23.99
CA ALA A 209 37.74 5.94 24.24
C ALA A 209 38.22 4.53 24.59
N ILE A 210 39.22 4.03 23.86
CA ILE A 210 39.79 2.68 24.06
C ILE A 210 41.20 2.76 24.59
N CYS A 211 41.63 1.74 25.30
CA CYS A 211 43.00 1.60 25.75
C CYS A 211 43.91 1.26 24.56
N LYS A 212 45.14 1.76 24.55
CA LYS A 212 46.13 1.43 23.52
C LYS A 212 46.31 -0.09 23.42
N GLY A 213 46.11 -0.63 22.21
CA GLY A 213 46.26 -2.06 21.92
C GLY A 213 45.02 -2.91 22.20
N THR A 214 43.88 -2.28 22.54
CA THR A 214 42.60 -2.96 22.64
C THR A 214 41.68 -2.64 21.49
N THR A 215 40.59 -3.36 21.39
CA THR A 215 39.55 -3.16 20.38
C THR A 215 38.21 -2.86 21.02
N ILE A 216 37.30 -2.25 20.27
CA ILE A 216 35.89 -2.07 20.63
C ILE A 216 35.00 -2.43 19.46
N ASP A 217 33.85 -2.99 19.77
CA ASP A 217 32.82 -3.21 18.78
C ASP A 217 31.96 -1.94 18.68
N LEU A 218 32.01 -1.30 17.49
CA LEU A 218 31.05 -0.25 17.14
C LEU A 218 29.81 -0.92 16.58
N ILE A 219 28.76 -0.93 17.36
CA ILE A 219 27.50 -1.55 17.01
C ILE A 219 26.59 -0.45 16.44
N ALA A 220 26.02 -0.68 15.28
CA ALA A 220 24.92 0.13 14.76
C ALA A 220 23.69 -0.04 15.68
N ALA A 221 23.67 0.67 16.79
CA ALA A 221 22.56 0.64 17.72
C ALA A 221 21.36 1.34 17.09
N SER A 222 20.20 0.72 17.19
CA SER A 222 18.90 1.22 16.74
C SER A 222 18.68 1.44 15.25
N ILE A 223 18.93 0.43 14.46
CA ILE A 223 18.14 0.27 13.25
C ILE A 223 16.73 -0.06 13.73
N ASN A 224 15.88 0.97 13.92
CA ASN A 224 14.48 0.83 14.36
C ASN A 224 14.23 -0.44 15.20
N SER A 225 14.64 -0.43 16.46
CA SER A 225 14.42 -1.53 17.41
C SER A 225 12.91 -1.73 17.60
N GLY A 226 12.30 -2.58 16.80
CA GLY A 226 10.87 -2.90 16.87
C GLY A 226 10.24 -3.25 15.52
N VAL A 227 10.81 -2.82 14.39
CA VAL A 227 10.37 -3.26 13.09
C VAL A 227 11.26 -4.43 12.67
N GLN A 228 10.74 -5.64 12.75
CA GLN A 228 11.42 -6.78 12.12
C GLN A 228 11.59 -6.46 10.64
N GLN A 229 12.83 -6.41 10.17
CA GLN A 229 13.15 -6.16 8.76
C GLN A 229 12.73 -7.34 7.83
N THR A 230 12.15 -8.38 8.40
CA THR A 230 11.61 -9.52 7.68
C THR A 230 10.23 -9.16 7.16
N GLY A 231 10.11 -9.09 5.85
CA GLY A 231 8.83 -8.85 5.19
C GLY A 231 8.75 -7.63 4.29
N TYR A 232 9.82 -6.81 4.23
CA TYR A 232 9.92 -5.72 3.26
C TYR A 232 10.66 -6.19 2.00
N ASN A 233 10.20 -5.72 0.83
CA ASN A 233 10.93 -5.92 -0.42
C ASN A 233 12.17 -5.00 -0.51
N SER A 234 12.21 -3.96 0.33
CA SER A 234 13.24 -2.93 0.39
C SER A 234 13.96 -2.95 1.75
N PRO A 235 14.85 -3.93 2.00
CA PRO A 235 15.56 -4.05 3.28
C PRO A 235 16.49 -2.86 3.52
N ILE A 236 16.77 -2.56 4.80
CA ILE A 236 17.77 -1.57 5.17
C ILE A 236 19.17 -2.17 4.89
N GLN A 237 19.98 -1.41 4.18
CA GLN A 237 21.37 -1.71 3.88
C GLN A 237 22.27 -0.84 4.75
N LEU A 238 23.35 -1.43 5.26
CA LEU A 238 24.37 -0.75 6.04
C LEU A 238 25.66 -0.62 5.23
N GLN A 239 26.34 0.51 5.41
CA GLN A 239 27.64 0.78 4.81
C GLN A 239 28.51 1.55 5.79
N TRP A 240 29.55 0.91 6.30
CA TRP A 240 30.55 1.53 7.14
C TRP A 240 31.65 2.21 6.33
N SER A 241 32.32 3.19 6.92
CA SER A 241 33.53 3.84 6.37
C SER A 241 34.65 2.87 6.09
N THR A 242 34.69 1.72 6.74
CA THR A 242 35.63 0.62 6.53
C THR A 242 35.32 -0.24 5.31
N GLY A 243 34.13 -0.04 4.70
CA GLY A 243 33.62 -0.88 3.61
C GLY A 243 32.77 -2.07 4.08
N SER A 244 32.67 -2.34 5.39
CA SER A 244 31.78 -3.39 5.93
C SER A 244 30.31 -3.04 5.73
N THR A 245 29.48 -4.08 5.64
CA THR A 245 28.02 -4.03 5.61
C THR A 245 27.39 -4.75 6.82
N ASP A 246 28.21 -5.15 7.78
CA ASP A 246 27.77 -5.87 8.97
C ASP A 246 27.07 -4.94 9.97
N ASN A 247 26.37 -5.52 10.93
CA ASN A 247 25.71 -4.77 12.01
C ASN A 247 26.67 -4.11 12.98
N PHE A 248 27.95 -4.50 12.96
CA PHE A 248 29.01 -3.94 13.77
C PHE A 248 30.34 -4.01 13.05
N ILE A 249 31.29 -3.19 13.49
CA ILE A 249 32.70 -3.30 13.11
C ILE A 249 33.56 -3.32 14.37
N VAL A 250 34.68 -4.03 14.30
CA VAL A 250 35.71 -4.04 15.36
C VAL A 250 36.77 -3.03 15.00
N VAL A 251 37.06 -2.08 15.87
CA VAL A 251 38.03 -1.03 15.64
C VAL A 251 39.09 -1.02 16.74
N SER A 252 40.37 -0.75 16.35
CA SER A 252 41.52 -0.68 17.24
C SER A 252 42.28 0.65 17.16
N ASP A 253 41.94 1.47 16.20
CA ASP A 253 42.66 2.72 15.92
C ASP A 253 41.78 3.94 16.25
N ALA A 254 42.45 5.01 16.68
CA ALA A 254 41.77 6.30 16.83
C ALA A 254 41.38 6.83 15.44
N GLY A 255 40.18 7.42 15.38
CA GLY A 255 39.68 7.97 14.12
C GLY A 255 38.20 8.26 14.16
N GLN A 256 37.73 8.70 13.02
CA GLN A 256 36.31 8.87 12.78
C GLN A 256 35.79 7.67 11.98
N TYR A 257 34.78 7.03 12.50
CA TYR A 257 34.08 5.93 11.86
C TYR A 257 32.66 6.35 11.62
N PHE A 258 32.25 6.32 10.37
CA PHE A 258 30.86 6.65 10.04
C PHE A 258 30.14 5.44 9.46
N ILE A 259 28.85 5.41 9.66
CA ILE A 259 27.94 4.44 9.10
C ILE A 259 26.83 5.17 8.35
N THR A 260 26.44 4.60 7.23
CA THR A 260 25.25 4.98 6.48
C THR A 260 24.29 3.81 6.45
N ALA A 261 23.07 4.04 6.84
CA ALA A 261 21.97 3.10 6.73
C ALA A 261 20.97 3.64 5.72
N SER A 262 20.53 2.81 4.77
CA SER A 262 19.60 3.25 3.72
C SER A 262 18.63 2.15 3.32
N ASN A 263 17.44 2.53 2.91
CA ASN A 263 16.52 1.72 2.13
C ASN A 263 16.16 2.49 0.84
N VAL A 264 15.20 1.99 0.09
CA VAL A 264 14.77 2.61 -1.18
C VAL A 264 14.28 4.07 -1.04
N CYS A 265 13.83 4.46 0.17
CA CYS A 265 13.22 5.77 0.42
C CYS A 265 14.04 6.69 1.31
N HIS A 266 14.79 6.15 2.25
CA HIS A 266 15.38 6.92 3.34
C HIS A 266 16.84 6.57 3.51
N THR A 267 17.62 7.56 3.93
CA THR A 267 19.03 7.41 4.27
C THR A 267 19.30 8.18 5.56
N ALA A 268 20.03 7.54 6.48
CA ALA A 268 20.54 8.16 7.68
C ALA A 268 22.02 7.82 7.83
N SER A 269 22.77 8.68 8.46
CA SER A 269 24.18 8.42 8.76
C SER A 269 24.55 9.00 10.12
N ASP A 270 25.52 8.37 10.77
CA ASP A 270 26.08 8.83 12.00
C ASP A 270 27.59 8.56 12.05
N THR A 271 28.29 9.25 12.97
CA THR A 271 29.74 9.22 13.07
C THR A 271 30.16 9.08 14.52
N ALA A 272 30.95 8.05 14.81
CA ALA A 272 31.62 7.90 16.10
C ALA A 272 33.08 8.35 16.02
N ILE A 273 33.52 9.05 17.05
CA ILE A 273 34.92 9.43 17.25
C ILE A 273 35.52 8.47 18.25
N ILE A 274 36.52 7.69 17.81
CA ILE A 274 37.28 6.80 18.66
C ILE A 274 38.58 7.48 19.04
N THR A 275 38.85 7.57 20.34
CA THR A 275 40.10 8.10 20.89
C THR A 275 40.86 7.00 21.59
N ILE A 276 42.20 7.08 21.55
CA ILE A 276 43.07 6.16 22.31
C ILE A 276 43.54 6.86 23.58
N LYS A 277 43.29 6.22 24.69
CA LYS A 277 43.82 6.63 26.00
C LYS A 277 44.95 5.68 26.44
N GLN A 278 45.83 6.19 27.23
CA GLN A 278 46.81 5.37 27.91
C GLN A 278 46.15 4.81 29.18
N CYS A 279 45.85 3.52 29.20
CA CYS A 279 45.32 2.87 30.38
C CYS A 279 46.49 2.38 31.24
N ASP A 280 46.96 3.23 32.11
CA ASP A 280 48.04 2.98 33.06
C ASP A 280 47.89 4.01 34.20
N PHE A 281 48.50 3.73 35.31
CA PHE A 281 48.55 4.61 36.48
C PHE A 281 49.91 4.57 37.12
N ASP A 282 50.33 5.64 37.78
CA ASP A 282 51.54 5.71 38.56
C ASP A 282 51.20 5.61 40.06
N VAL A 283 52.18 5.12 40.81
CA VAL A 283 52.09 5.02 42.25
C VAL A 283 53.34 5.65 42.88
N PRO A 284 53.22 6.35 44.01
CA PRO A 284 54.36 6.89 44.70
C PRO A 284 55.22 5.75 45.28
N ASN A 285 56.56 5.94 45.22
CA ASN A 285 57.50 5.02 45.82
C ASN A 285 57.93 5.43 47.28
N ILE A 286 57.49 6.59 47.77
CA ILE A 286 57.73 7.10 49.10
C ILE A 286 56.51 7.90 49.58
N ILE A 287 56.17 7.75 50.86
CA ILE A 287 55.23 8.61 51.58
C ILE A 287 55.89 9.14 52.84
N SER A 288 55.65 10.43 53.16
CA SER A 288 56.13 11.06 54.37
C SER A 288 54.94 11.53 55.18
N LEU A 289 54.72 10.88 56.30
CA LEU A 289 53.54 11.07 57.15
C LEU A 289 53.53 12.45 57.84
N SER A 290 54.73 13.10 57.97
CA SER A 290 54.88 14.43 58.52
C SER A 290 55.00 15.57 57.47
N SER A 291 54.92 15.22 56.18
CA SER A 291 55.09 16.19 55.07
C SER A 291 53.91 17.13 54.97
N MET A 292 54.17 18.44 54.84
CA MET A 292 53.14 19.43 54.51
C MET A 292 52.91 19.59 53.00
N ASN A 293 53.64 18.85 52.16
CA ASN A 293 53.68 19.04 50.69
C ASN A 293 52.86 18.02 49.89
N GLY A 294 51.87 17.37 50.50
CA GLY A 294 50.93 16.51 49.75
C GLY A 294 51.41 15.04 49.51
N ASN A 295 52.59 14.63 50.00
CA ASN A 295 53.09 13.26 49.80
C ASN A 295 52.85 12.35 51.01
N GLN A 296 51.69 12.49 51.66
CA GLN A 296 51.35 11.78 52.90
C GLN A 296 50.59 10.48 52.67
N LEU A 297 50.08 10.27 51.46
CA LEU A 297 49.18 9.21 51.06
C LEU A 297 49.72 8.37 49.94
N PHE A 298 49.56 7.08 50.03
CA PHE A 298 49.83 6.14 48.99
C PHE A 298 48.56 5.79 48.23
N GLY A 299 48.50 6.01 46.94
CA GLY A 299 47.41 5.68 46.05
C GLY A 299 47.82 5.82 44.58
N ILE A 300 46.98 5.52 43.67
CA ILE A 300 47.27 5.68 42.24
C ILE A 300 47.04 7.11 41.80
N SER A 301 47.76 7.55 40.77
CA SER A 301 47.75 8.94 40.27
C SER A 301 46.51 9.31 39.50
N ASP A 302 45.95 8.35 38.75
CA ASP A 302 44.79 8.55 37.86
C ASP A 302 43.79 7.37 38.04
N PRO A 303 42.76 7.52 38.83
CA PRO A 303 41.77 6.47 39.08
C PRO A 303 40.69 6.41 38.01
N GLU A 304 40.66 7.32 37.01
CA GLU A 304 39.57 7.42 36.04
C GLU A 304 39.57 6.26 35.09
N GLY A 305 38.38 5.70 34.82
CA GLY A 305 38.17 4.59 33.89
C GLY A 305 38.63 3.23 34.41
N ILE A 306 38.84 3.09 35.71
CA ILE A 306 39.06 1.82 36.37
C ILE A 306 37.76 1.25 36.89
N ALA A 307 37.30 0.13 36.30
CA ALA A 307 36.07 -0.58 36.67
C ALA A 307 36.23 -1.45 37.92
N GLU A 308 37.35 -2.13 38.03
CA GLU A 308 37.68 -2.96 39.19
C GLU A 308 39.07 -2.64 39.71
N PHE A 309 39.23 -2.60 41.02
CA PHE A 309 40.49 -2.24 41.65
C PHE A 309 40.69 -2.99 42.97
N GLU A 310 41.85 -3.47 43.19
CA GLU A 310 42.33 -4.01 44.48
C GLU A 310 43.78 -3.58 44.74
N CYS A 311 44.00 -2.91 45.84
CA CYS A 311 45.36 -2.63 46.36
C CYS A 311 45.55 -3.31 47.71
N VAL A 312 46.64 -4.05 47.78
CA VAL A 312 47.07 -4.75 49.03
C VAL A 312 48.40 -4.24 49.45
N ILE A 313 48.56 -3.75 50.68
CA ILE A 313 49.83 -3.33 51.29
C ILE A 313 50.29 -4.43 52.22
N LEU A 314 51.57 -4.80 52.10
CA LEU A 314 52.20 -5.89 52.81
C LEU A 314 53.41 -5.38 53.58
N ASN A 315 53.67 -5.94 54.75
CA ASN A 315 54.91 -5.72 55.46
C ASN A 315 56.06 -6.60 54.89
N ARG A 316 57.29 -6.44 55.39
CA ARG A 316 58.49 -7.15 54.92
C ARG A 316 58.43 -8.68 55.04
N TRP A 317 57.49 -9.21 55.82
CA TRP A 317 57.26 -10.64 55.99
C TRP A 317 56.10 -11.17 55.12
N GLY A 318 55.53 -10.33 54.25
CA GLY A 318 54.43 -10.69 53.36
C GLY A 318 53.03 -10.69 53.99
N ASN A 319 52.89 -10.20 55.23
CA ASN A 319 51.60 -10.10 55.89
C ASN A 319 50.84 -8.85 55.37
N VAL A 320 49.56 -9.01 55.02
CA VAL A 320 48.68 -7.90 54.65
C VAL A 320 48.46 -6.98 55.85
N ILE A 321 48.77 -5.71 55.68
CA ILE A 321 48.58 -4.69 56.74
C ILE A 321 47.44 -3.71 56.41
N TYR A 322 47.18 -3.53 55.09
CA TYR A 322 46.07 -2.70 54.66
C TYR A 322 45.57 -3.17 53.28
N LYS A 323 44.29 -2.97 53.01
CA LYS A 323 43.69 -3.32 51.76
C LYS A 323 42.55 -2.34 51.44
N PHE A 324 42.47 -1.93 50.16
CA PHE A 324 41.35 -1.11 49.66
C PHE A 324 41.00 -1.48 48.23
N THR A 325 39.75 -1.25 47.86
CA THR A 325 39.16 -1.61 46.57
C THR A 325 38.61 -0.41 45.81
N ASN A 326 38.67 0.78 46.38
CA ASN A 326 38.30 2.00 45.67
C ASN A 326 39.53 2.52 44.93
N PRO A 327 39.49 2.72 43.56
CA PRO A 327 40.60 3.28 42.80
C PRO A 327 41.08 4.65 43.33
N ALA A 328 40.13 5.50 43.79
CA ALA A 328 40.47 6.78 44.42
C ALA A 328 40.85 6.67 45.92
N GLY A 329 40.87 5.44 46.44
CA GLY A 329 41.29 5.19 47.79
C GLY A 329 42.79 5.39 48.04
N THR A 330 43.16 5.69 49.27
CA THR A 330 44.56 5.92 49.65
C THR A 330 44.90 5.23 50.95
N TRP A 331 46.17 4.91 51.15
CA TRP A 331 46.68 4.43 52.41
C TRP A 331 47.51 5.54 53.10
N ASP A 332 47.23 5.78 54.38
CA ASP A 332 47.77 6.84 55.24
C ASP A 332 48.89 6.35 56.20
N GLY A 333 49.49 5.21 55.89
CA GLY A 333 50.55 4.63 56.74
C GLY A 333 50.03 3.98 58.00
N LYS A 334 48.75 3.60 58.07
CA LYS A 334 48.19 2.87 59.21
C LYS A 334 47.78 1.45 58.83
N THR A 335 47.81 0.57 59.80
CA THR A 335 47.23 -0.79 59.69
C THR A 335 45.72 -0.71 59.64
N THR A 336 45.03 -1.80 59.29
CA THR A 336 43.55 -1.90 59.32
C THR A 336 42.98 -1.57 60.73
N ASP A 337 43.73 -1.80 61.78
CA ASP A 337 43.36 -1.46 63.18
C ASP A 337 43.67 -0.01 63.57
N GLY A 338 44.10 0.83 62.62
CA GLY A 338 44.38 2.24 62.81
C GLY A 338 45.72 2.56 63.43
N LYS A 339 46.58 1.56 63.68
CA LYS A 339 47.92 1.72 64.27
C LYS A 339 48.91 2.20 63.23
N LEU A 340 49.68 3.24 63.54
CA LEU A 340 50.74 3.76 62.68
C LEU A 340 51.82 2.69 62.47
N VAL A 341 52.28 2.56 61.22
CA VAL A 341 53.34 1.61 60.86
C VAL A 341 54.72 2.21 61.15
N GLU A 342 55.73 1.36 61.29
CA GLU A 342 57.14 1.80 61.45
C GLU A 342 57.74 2.35 60.17
N GLU A 343 58.72 3.19 60.25
CA GLU A 343 59.50 3.63 59.09
C GLU A 343 60.14 2.43 58.40
N GLY A 344 60.09 2.45 57.05
CA GLY A 344 60.68 1.38 56.27
C GLY A 344 59.94 1.04 54.97
N ASN A 345 60.35 -0.07 54.36
CA ASN A 345 59.77 -0.56 53.14
C ASN A 345 58.54 -1.39 53.39
N TYR A 346 57.44 -1.03 52.68
CA TYR A 346 56.21 -1.80 52.54
C TYR A 346 56.05 -2.20 51.09
N PHE A 347 55.49 -3.35 50.85
CA PHE A 347 55.25 -3.84 49.49
C PHE A 347 53.80 -3.65 49.13
N TYR A 348 53.56 -3.39 47.86
CA TYR A 348 52.19 -3.32 47.38
C TYR A 348 51.97 -4.26 46.19
N ARG A 349 50.75 -4.72 46.06
CA ARG A 349 50.23 -5.37 44.87
C ARG A 349 48.92 -4.69 44.52
N ILE A 350 48.79 -4.26 43.25
CA ILE A 350 47.62 -3.61 42.70
C ILE A 350 47.17 -4.42 41.51
N ASN A 351 45.90 -4.84 41.52
CA ASN A 351 45.19 -5.37 40.38
C ASN A 351 44.13 -4.36 39.99
N ALA A 352 44.11 -3.96 38.74
CA ALA A 352 43.14 -3.02 38.21
C ALA A 352 42.61 -3.50 36.86
N THR A 353 41.31 -3.42 36.64
CA THR A 353 40.69 -3.68 35.37
C THR A 353 40.07 -2.36 34.88
N PHE A 354 40.57 -1.88 33.76
CA PHE A 354 40.01 -0.67 33.09
C PHE A 354 38.73 -0.97 32.38
N ASP A 355 37.92 0.09 32.17
CA ASP A 355 36.77 0.03 31.25
C ASP A 355 37.26 -0.52 29.88
N GLY A 356 36.59 -1.56 29.38
CA GLY A 356 37.03 -2.28 28.19
C GLY A 356 37.90 -3.55 28.47
N GLY A 357 38.02 -3.93 29.77
CA GLY A 357 38.54 -5.23 30.17
C GLY A 357 40.07 -5.33 30.19
N VAL A 358 40.81 -4.21 30.16
CA VAL A 358 42.27 -4.21 30.25
C VAL A 358 42.65 -4.43 31.70
N GLU A 359 43.35 -5.55 31.99
CA GLU A 359 43.85 -5.87 33.30
C GLU A 359 45.30 -5.41 33.45
N ILE A 360 45.61 -4.71 34.51
CA ILE A 360 46.96 -4.27 34.88
C ILE A 360 47.26 -4.77 36.28
N GLU A 361 48.36 -5.49 36.43
CA GLU A 361 48.97 -5.86 37.69
C GLU A 361 50.26 -5.05 37.92
N LYS A 362 50.30 -4.29 39.01
CA LYS A 362 51.52 -3.60 39.46
C LYS A 362 51.89 -4.07 40.86
N HIS A 363 53.16 -4.27 41.07
CA HIS A 363 53.72 -4.57 42.38
C HIS A 363 55.05 -3.82 42.57
N GLY A 364 55.34 -3.53 43.77
CA GLY A 364 56.53 -2.78 44.10
C GLY A 364 56.64 -2.52 45.61
N PHE A 365 57.40 -1.51 45.94
CA PHE A 365 57.53 -1.08 47.33
C PHE A 365 57.22 0.42 47.47
N VAL A 366 56.80 0.80 48.65
CA VAL A 366 56.69 2.19 49.10
C VAL A 366 57.46 2.36 50.42
N PHE A 367 58.33 3.38 50.46
CA PHE A 367 59.06 3.72 51.67
C PHE A 367 58.25 4.70 52.50
N VAL A 368 58.06 4.35 53.81
CA VAL A 368 57.33 5.19 54.75
C VAL A 368 58.35 5.94 55.61
N VAL A 369 58.22 7.26 55.71
CA VAL A 369 59.01 8.17 56.53
C VAL A 369 58.08 8.93 57.46
N HIS A 370 58.49 9.12 58.77
CA HIS A 370 57.75 9.88 59.74
C HIS A 370 58.17 11.33 59.77
#